data_f0a9d8545ae5f6a6d8cc2e9d67a47d58
#
_entry.id   f0a9d8545ae5f6a6d8cc2e9d67a47d58
#
_cell.length_a   1.000
_cell.length_b   1.000
_cell.length_c   1.000
_cell.angle_alpha   90.00
_cell.angle_beta   90.00
_cell.angle_gamma   90.00
#
_symmetry.space_group_name_H-M   'P 1'
#
loop_
_entity.id
_entity.type
_entity.pdbx_description
1 polymer ?
#
loop_
_entity_poly.entity_id
_entity_poly.type
_entity_poly.pdbx_seq_one_letter_code
_entity_poly.pdbx_strand_id
1 'polypeptide(L)'
;MNTSERTTAAIVSLLYFVRMLGLFSILPVFTLAASKLYGSGPMLIGLTLGIYGLFQALLQVPYGYLSDRFGRKPMLIAGLSVFIVGSLVAALAERIEWVLVGRALQGSGAIAGVLLAVLADGMRFEYRARAMAMVGGSIGLAFGGSLILGPLLYAYGGLQALFFLAALTGALALLLVCFVLPSAGSAMADP
;
A
#
# COMPACT_ATOMS: atom_id res chain seq x y z
N MET A 1 -22.94 -14.13 2.73
CA MET A 1 -22.44 -13.08 1.84
C MET A 1 -23.16 -13.17 0.51
N ASN A 2 -23.80 -12.09 0.11
CA ASN A 2 -24.38 -11.95 -1.22
C ASN A 2 -23.27 -11.68 -2.28
N THR A 3 -23.64 -11.60 -3.57
CA THR A 3 -22.66 -11.39 -4.65
C THR A 3 -21.91 -10.08 -4.50
N SER A 4 -22.59 -8.97 -4.15
CA SER A 4 -22.00 -7.66 -3.95
C SER A 4 -20.98 -7.68 -2.80
N GLU A 5 -21.31 -8.25 -1.67
CA GLU A 5 -20.40 -8.38 -0.51
C GLU A 5 -19.15 -9.20 -0.85
N ARG A 6 -19.31 -10.29 -1.61
CA ARG A 6 -18.16 -11.10 -2.07
C ARG A 6 -17.25 -10.31 -2.99
N THR A 7 -17.84 -9.57 -3.93
CA THR A 7 -17.09 -8.72 -4.86
C THR A 7 -16.32 -7.64 -4.11
N THR A 8 -16.95 -6.93 -3.17
CA THR A 8 -16.27 -5.89 -2.36
C THR A 8 -15.12 -6.49 -1.55
N ALA A 9 -15.34 -7.64 -0.88
CA ALA A 9 -14.28 -8.31 -0.13
C ALA A 9 -13.11 -8.73 -1.03
N ALA A 10 -13.39 -9.28 -2.22
CA ALA A 10 -12.37 -9.70 -3.17
C ALA A 10 -11.56 -8.51 -3.71
N ILE A 11 -12.22 -7.40 -4.07
CA ILE A 11 -11.56 -6.19 -4.56
C ILE A 11 -10.64 -5.61 -3.48
N VAL A 12 -11.13 -5.45 -2.25
CA VAL A 12 -10.33 -4.90 -1.14
C VAL A 12 -9.16 -5.82 -0.81
N SER A 13 -9.39 -7.16 -0.79
CA SER A 13 -8.32 -8.14 -0.56
C SER A 13 -7.26 -8.09 -1.66
N LEU A 14 -7.67 -7.95 -2.93
CA LEU A 14 -6.76 -7.81 -4.07
C LEU A 14 -5.94 -6.50 -3.99
N LEU A 15 -6.57 -5.39 -3.61
CA LEU A 15 -5.89 -4.11 -3.41
C LEU A 15 -4.82 -4.21 -2.30
N TYR A 16 -5.15 -4.86 -1.19
CA TYR A 16 -4.18 -5.14 -0.13
C TYR A 16 -3.06 -6.04 -0.62
N PHE A 17 -3.38 -7.15 -1.31
CA PHE A 17 -2.38 -8.08 -1.83
C PHE A 17 -1.38 -7.37 -2.75
N VAL A 18 -1.87 -6.68 -3.78
CA VAL A 18 -1.02 -6.03 -4.79
C VAL A 18 -0.14 -4.96 -4.14
N ARG A 19 -0.71 -4.10 -3.28
CA ARG A 19 0.05 -3.06 -2.58
C ARG A 19 1.08 -3.62 -1.62
N MET A 20 0.70 -4.62 -0.80
CA MET A 20 1.58 -5.20 0.20
C MET A 20 2.69 -6.04 -0.40
N LEU A 21 2.45 -6.70 -1.54
CA LEU A 21 3.49 -7.43 -2.26
C LEU A 21 4.66 -6.52 -2.64
N GLY A 22 4.40 -5.36 -3.25
CA GLY A 22 5.43 -4.39 -3.59
C GLY A 22 6.16 -3.84 -2.36
N LEU A 23 5.41 -3.50 -1.32
CA LEU A 23 5.95 -2.95 -0.09
C LEU A 23 6.83 -3.95 0.67
N PHE A 24 6.34 -5.17 0.86
CA PHE A 24 7.04 -6.20 1.63
C PHE A 24 8.26 -6.76 0.90
N SER A 25 8.29 -6.73 -0.43
CA SER A 25 9.46 -7.20 -1.21
C SER A 25 10.75 -6.43 -0.90
N ILE A 26 10.64 -5.22 -0.36
CA ILE A 26 11.79 -4.40 0.04
C ILE A 26 12.40 -4.90 1.36
N LEU A 27 11.56 -5.36 2.31
CA LEU A 27 11.98 -5.61 3.70
C LEU A 27 13.13 -6.63 3.84
N PRO A 28 13.10 -7.83 3.21
CA PRO A 28 14.09 -8.87 3.45
C PRO A 28 15.51 -8.48 3.02
N VAL A 29 15.65 -7.55 2.10
CA VAL A 29 16.95 -7.17 1.51
C VAL A 29 17.35 -5.72 1.78
N PHE A 30 16.46 -4.93 2.39
CA PHE A 30 16.64 -3.47 2.52
C PHE A 30 17.95 -3.09 3.22
N THR A 31 18.24 -3.69 4.36
CA THR A 31 19.43 -3.35 5.15
C THR A 31 20.72 -3.61 4.37
N LEU A 32 20.80 -4.75 3.67
CA LEU A 32 21.94 -5.09 2.83
C LEU A 32 22.05 -4.16 1.62
N ALA A 33 20.94 -3.83 1.00
CA ALA A 33 20.90 -2.97 -0.19
C ALA A 33 21.22 -1.51 0.16
N ALA A 34 20.62 -0.99 1.23
CA ALA A 34 20.80 0.38 1.68
C ALA A 34 22.23 0.67 2.18
N SER A 35 22.95 -0.34 2.71
CA SER A 35 24.36 -0.15 3.13
C SER A 35 25.30 0.20 1.98
N LYS A 36 24.90 -0.04 0.72
CA LYS A 36 25.68 0.29 -0.48
C LYS A 36 25.42 1.70 -1.02
N LEU A 37 24.43 2.41 -0.48
CA LEU A 37 24.08 3.76 -0.92
C LEU A 37 25.06 4.81 -0.33
N TYR A 38 25.28 5.89 -1.06
CA TYR A 38 26.05 7.02 -0.55
C TYR A 38 25.38 7.62 0.69
N GLY A 39 26.20 7.95 1.70
CA GLY A 39 25.75 8.52 2.97
C GLY A 39 25.08 7.52 3.91
N SER A 40 25.08 6.22 3.59
CA SER A 40 24.46 5.19 4.42
C SER A 40 25.20 5.04 5.77
N GLY A 41 24.40 4.82 6.82
CA GLY A 41 24.87 4.48 8.15
C GLY A 41 23.78 3.75 8.91
N PRO A 42 24.10 2.97 9.96
CA PRO A 42 23.13 2.14 10.67
C PRO A 42 21.89 2.92 11.15
N MET A 43 22.11 4.14 11.65
CA MET A 43 21.04 5.02 12.11
C MET A 43 20.11 5.43 10.96
N LEU A 44 20.67 5.88 9.80
CA LEU A 44 19.86 6.29 8.65
C LEU A 44 19.11 5.11 8.01
N ILE A 45 19.71 3.93 7.97
CA ILE A 45 19.06 2.71 7.49
C ILE A 45 17.86 2.37 8.37
N GLY A 46 18.03 2.37 9.68
CA GLY A 46 16.94 2.13 10.63
C GLY A 46 15.84 3.19 10.54
N LEU A 47 16.22 4.48 10.44
CA LEU A 47 15.28 5.58 10.26
C LEU A 47 14.49 5.43 8.96
N THR A 48 15.15 5.07 7.86
CA THR A 48 14.53 4.88 6.55
C THR A 48 13.51 3.74 6.54
N LEU A 49 13.75 2.68 7.32
CA LEU A 49 12.75 1.62 7.52
C LEU A 49 11.56 2.13 8.36
N GLY A 50 11.84 2.80 9.48
CA GLY A 50 10.83 3.23 10.44
C GLY A 50 9.96 4.39 9.95
N ILE A 51 10.51 5.32 9.15
CA ILE A 51 9.83 6.53 8.71
C ILE A 51 8.54 6.23 7.92
N TYR A 52 8.53 5.17 7.13
CA TYR A 52 7.34 4.70 6.43
C TYR A 52 6.20 4.39 7.41
N GLY A 53 6.48 3.58 8.43
CA GLY A 53 5.49 3.20 9.45
C GLY A 53 5.03 4.40 10.28
N LEU A 54 5.94 5.31 10.62
CA LEU A 54 5.62 6.54 11.35
C LEU A 54 4.63 7.41 10.58
N PHE A 55 4.92 7.74 9.32
CA PHE A 55 4.02 8.56 8.50
C PHE A 55 2.69 7.85 8.24
N GLN A 56 2.70 6.55 8.01
CA GLN A 56 1.47 5.77 7.86
C GLN A 56 0.62 5.82 9.13
N ALA A 57 1.20 5.65 10.31
CA ALA A 57 0.47 5.70 11.57
C ALA A 57 -0.11 7.10 11.85
N LEU A 58 0.69 8.15 11.66
CA LEU A 58 0.26 9.53 11.88
C LEU A 58 -0.85 9.97 10.92
N LEU A 59 -0.77 9.57 9.65
CA LEU A 59 -1.70 10.03 8.62
C LEU A 59 -2.91 9.10 8.43
N GLN A 60 -2.92 7.91 9.02
CA GLN A 60 -4.04 6.97 8.89
C GLN A 60 -5.35 7.55 9.44
N VAL A 61 -5.31 8.25 10.58
CA VAL A 61 -6.48 8.90 11.18
C VAL A 61 -6.95 10.09 10.33
N PRO A 62 -6.11 11.06 9.93
CA PRO A 62 -6.49 12.11 8.98
C PRO A 62 -7.09 11.57 7.67
N TYR A 63 -6.48 10.54 7.06
CA TYR A 63 -7.02 9.93 5.83
C TYR A 63 -8.39 9.31 6.05
N GLY A 64 -8.62 8.66 7.20
CA GLY A 64 -9.93 8.12 7.59
C GLY A 64 -10.98 9.23 7.64
N TYR A 65 -10.72 10.28 8.41
CA TYR A 65 -11.63 11.43 8.56
C TYR A 65 -11.91 12.14 7.22
N LEU A 66 -10.87 12.41 6.44
CA LEU A 66 -11.03 13.04 5.13
C LEU A 66 -11.81 12.14 4.16
N SER A 67 -11.67 10.82 4.26
CA SER A 67 -12.41 9.88 3.42
C SER A 67 -13.91 9.83 3.75
N ASP A 68 -14.28 10.13 4.99
CA ASP A 68 -15.70 10.29 5.37
C ASP A 68 -16.29 11.56 4.77
N ARG A 69 -15.49 12.62 4.63
CA ARG A 69 -15.93 13.93 4.13
C ARG A 69 -15.91 14.05 2.61
N PHE A 70 -14.84 13.61 1.98
CA PHE A 70 -14.59 13.76 0.53
C PHE A 70 -14.91 12.50 -0.27
N GLY A 71 -15.24 11.39 0.41
CA GLY A 71 -15.53 10.09 -0.17
C GLY A 71 -14.31 9.17 -0.19
N ARG A 72 -14.58 7.86 -0.19
CA ARG A 72 -13.56 6.80 -0.12
C ARG A 72 -12.65 6.81 -1.36
N LYS A 73 -13.25 6.84 -2.56
CA LYS A 73 -12.52 6.72 -3.83
C LYS A 73 -11.51 7.84 -4.07
N PRO A 74 -11.84 9.15 -3.91
CA PRO A 74 -10.87 10.24 -4.05
C PRO A 74 -9.68 10.12 -3.09
N MET A 75 -9.93 9.69 -1.85
CA MET A 75 -8.86 9.53 -0.86
C MET A 75 -7.95 8.34 -1.16
N LEU A 76 -8.50 7.24 -1.70
CA LEU A 76 -7.70 6.12 -2.19
C LEU A 76 -6.81 6.53 -3.36
N ILE A 77 -7.36 7.30 -4.32
CA ILE A 77 -6.60 7.82 -5.47
C ILE A 77 -5.47 8.73 -4.99
N ALA A 78 -5.76 9.70 -4.11
CA ALA A 78 -4.74 10.60 -3.56
C ALA A 78 -3.62 9.84 -2.85
N GLY A 79 -3.96 8.92 -1.93
CA GLY A 79 -2.99 8.15 -1.18
C GLY A 79 -2.14 7.22 -2.06
N LEU A 80 -2.75 6.54 -3.04
CA LEU A 80 -2.00 5.70 -3.99
C LEU A 80 -1.08 6.53 -4.88
N SER A 81 -1.51 7.73 -5.32
CA SER A 81 -0.65 8.63 -6.09
C SER A 81 0.57 9.07 -5.30
N VAL A 82 0.40 9.45 -4.02
CA VAL A 82 1.53 9.79 -3.13
C VAL A 82 2.44 8.59 -2.92
N PHE A 83 1.90 7.38 -2.74
CA PHE A 83 2.68 6.16 -2.62
C PHE A 83 3.51 5.87 -3.88
N ILE A 84 2.94 6.04 -5.07
CA ILE A 84 3.64 5.85 -6.36
C ILE A 84 4.78 6.85 -6.51
N VAL A 85 4.52 8.14 -6.24
CA VAL A 85 5.55 9.19 -6.29
C VAL A 85 6.68 8.88 -5.32
N GLY A 86 6.37 8.51 -4.07
CA GLY A 86 7.36 8.11 -3.09
C GLY A 86 8.20 6.90 -3.53
N SER A 87 7.55 5.92 -4.17
CA SER A 87 8.24 4.74 -4.72
C SER A 87 9.20 5.12 -5.86
N LEU A 88 8.80 6.02 -6.76
CA LEU A 88 9.66 6.50 -7.85
C LEU A 88 10.83 7.33 -7.32
N VAL A 89 10.59 8.22 -6.34
CA VAL A 89 11.67 8.98 -5.68
C VAL A 89 12.72 8.03 -5.09
N ALA A 90 12.28 6.98 -4.38
CA ALA A 90 13.17 6.00 -3.80
C ALA A 90 13.87 5.11 -4.86
N ALA A 91 13.20 4.80 -5.97
CA ALA A 91 13.77 4.01 -7.07
C ALA A 91 14.90 4.73 -7.79
N LEU A 92 14.83 6.05 -7.91
CA LEU A 92 15.83 6.89 -8.60
C LEU A 92 16.90 7.43 -7.65
N ALA A 93 16.85 7.04 -6.37
CA ALA A 93 17.76 7.56 -5.36
C ALA A 93 19.14 6.87 -5.41
N GLU A 94 20.19 7.67 -5.44
CA GLU A 94 21.59 7.23 -5.30
C GLU A 94 22.10 7.38 -3.85
N ARG A 95 21.44 8.22 -3.06
CA ARG A 95 21.76 8.53 -1.67
C ARG A 95 20.65 8.09 -0.73
N ILE A 96 21.03 7.64 0.47
CA ILE A 96 20.10 7.14 1.48
C ILE A 96 19.06 8.20 1.90
N GLU A 97 19.40 9.47 1.89
CA GLU A 97 18.51 10.56 2.26
C GLU A 97 17.30 10.67 1.30
N TRP A 98 17.52 10.46 0.01
CA TRP A 98 16.41 10.43 -0.97
C TRP A 98 15.54 9.18 -0.85
N VAL A 99 16.13 8.04 -0.49
CA VAL A 99 15.35 6.84 -0.14
C VAL A 99 14.49 7.11 1.09
N LEU A 100 15.02 7.79 2.10
CA LEU A 100 14.28 8.20 3.29
C LEU A 100 13.08 9.10 2.93
N VAL A 101 13.29 10.11 2.07
CA VAL A 101 12.20 10.97 1.58
C VAL A 101 11.14 10.15 0.83
N GLY A 102 11.57 9.26 -0.07
CA GLY A 102 10.66 8.36 -0.78
C GLY A 102 9.85 7.45 0.16
N ARG A 103 10.48 6.93 1.21
CA ARG A 103 9.82 6.12 2.25
C ARG A 103 8.83 6.93 3.09
N ALA A 104 9.15 8.17 3.43
CA ALA A 104 8.21 9.07 4.10
C ALA A 104 6.98 9.36 3.22
N LEU A 105 7.18 9.63 1.93
CA LEU A 105 6.08 9.80 0.96
C LEU A 105 5.25 8.52 0.81
N GLN A 106 5.89 7.34 0.68
CA GLN A 106 5.17 6.06 0.65
C GLN A 106 4.28 5.87 1.87
N GLY A 107 4.78 6.17 3.08
CA GLY A 107 4.02 6.12 4.33
C GLY A 107 2.88 7.15 4.35
N SER A 108 3.11 8.33 3.76
CA SER A 108 2.09 9.38 3.65
C SER A 108 0.89 8.97 2.79
N GLY A 109 1.02 7.96 1.93
CA GLY A 109 -0.09 7.34 1.23
C GLY A 109 -0.90 6.37 2.12
N ALA A 110 -1.36 6.80 3.29
CA ALA A 110 -1.94 6.00 4.37
C ALA A 110 -3.37 5.51 4.10
N ILE A 111 -3.57 4.73 3.03
CA ILE A 111 -4.89 4.26 2.57
C ILE A 111 -5.45 3.04 3.32
N ALA A 112 -4.68 2.41 4.22
CA ALA A 112 -5.11 1.17 4.86
C ALA A 112 -6.43 1.34 5.63
N GLY A 113 -6.58 2.42 6.40
CA GLY A 113 -7.83 2.74 7.10
C GLY A 113 -9.00 2.98 6.16
N VAL A 114 -8.76 3.66 5.02
CA VAL A 114 -9.78 3.93 4.00
C VAL A 114 -10.27 2.64 3.35
N LEU A 115 -9.36 1.70 3.03
CA LEU A 115 -9.73 0.38 2.49
C LEU A 115 -10.57 -0.44 3.47
N LEU A 116 -10.23 -0.39 4.76
CA LEU A 116 -11.04 -1.06 5.80
C LEU A 116 -12.41 -0.40 5.95
N ALA A 117 -12.51 0.92 5.78
CA ALA A 117 -13.78 1.62 5.77
C ALA A 117 -14.63 1.22 4.56
N VAL A 118 -14.07 1.13 3.35
CA VAL A 118 -14.75 0.60 2.15
C VAL A 118 -15.30 -0.80 2.41
N LEU A 119 -14.51 -1.66 3.06
CA LEU A 119 -14.93 -3.00 3.41
C LEU A 119 -16.11 -2.98 4.38
N ALA A 120 -16.03 -2.16 5.43
CA ALA A 120 -17.06 -2.05 6.46
C ALA A 120 -18.36 -1.47 5.91
N ASP A 121 -18.29 -0.48 5.01
CA ASP A 121 -19.44 0.17 4.37
C ASP A 121 -20.16 -0.80 3.41
N GLY A 122 -19.43 -1.67 2.72
CA GLY A 122 -19.96 -2.66 1.77
C GLY A 122 -20.39 -4.00 2.39
N MET A 123 -20.35 -4.14 3.73
CA MET A 123 -20.58 -5.41 4.41
C MET A 123 -21.61 -5.31 5.52
N ARG A 124 -22.53 -6.29 5.59
CA ARG A 124 -23.35 -6.50 6.79
C ARG A 124 -22.48 -6.91 7.96
N PHE A 125 -22.86 -6.50 9.17
CA PHE A 125 -22.10 -6.74 10.40
C PHE A 125 -21.69 -8.20 10.58
N GLU A 126 -22.58 -9.14 10.29
CA GLU A 126 -22.40 -10.60 10.43
C GLU A 126 -21.24 -11.16 9.57
N TYR A 127 -20.91 -10.50 8.46
CA TYR A 127 -19.88 -10.96 7.53
C TYR A 127 -18.57 -10.20 7.59
N ARG A 128 -18.50 -9.13 8.41
CA ARG A 128 -17.28 -8.29 8.54
C ARG A 128 -16.08 -9.11 9.00
N ALA A 129 -16.23 -10.00 9.97
CA ALA A 129 -15.14 -10.85 10.45
C ALA A 129 -14.58 -11.75 9.35
N ARG A 130 -15.47 -12.34 8.53
CA ARG A 130 -15.07 -13.18 7.40
C ARG A 130 -14.34 -12.38 6.31
N ALA A 131 -14.81 -11.18 6.01
CA ALA A 131 -14.16 -10.30 5.05
C ALA A 131 -12.78 -9.81 5.54
N MET A 132 -12.66 -9.48 6.83
CA MET A 132 -11.37 -9.16 7.46
C MET A 132 -10.39 -10.35 7.41
N ALA A 133 -10.88 -11.57 7.59
CA ALA A 133 -10.04 -12.77 7.43
C ALA A 133 -9.52 -12.95 5.99
N MET A 134 -10.34 -12.62 4.97
CA MET A 134 -9.91 -12.62 3.57
C MET A 134 -8.80 -11.59 3.32
N VAL A 135 -8.95 -10.37 3.85
CA VAL A 135 -7.93 -9.32 3.78
C VAL A 135 -6.65 -9.77 4.49
N GLY A 136 -6.76 -10.30 5.72
CA GLY A 136 -5.61 -10.81 6.47
C GLY A 136 -4.88 -11.94 5.72
N GLY A 137 -5.62 -12.87 5.13
CA GLY A 137 -5.08 -13.93 4.28
C GLY A 137 -4.33 -13.39 3.05
N SER A 138 -4.88 -12.36 2.39
CA SER A 138 -4.23 -11.71 1.24
C SER A 138 -2.93 -11.01 1.62
N ILE A 139 -2.89 -10.35 2.79
CA ILE A 139 -1.68 -9.73 3.34
C ILE A 139 -0.62 -10.81 3.65
N GLY A 140 -1.03 -11.92 4.27
CA GLY A 140 -0.15 -13.04 4.56
C GLY A 140 0.45 -13.67 3.30
N LEU A 141 -0.36 -13.88 2.25
CA LEU A 141 0.11 -14.35 0.96
C LEU A 141 1.08 -13.38 0.29
N ALA A 142 0.80 -12.07 0.35
CA ALA A 142 1.70 -11.04 -0.15
C ALA A 142 3.04 -11.04 0.60
N PHE A 143 3.01 -11.19 1.91
CA PHE A 143 4.23 -11.29 2.73
C PHE A 143 5.04 -12.53 2.36
N GLY A 144 4.41 -13.72 2.33
CA GLY A 144 5.07 -14.97 1.93
C GLY A 144 5.68 -14.91 0.53
N GLY A 145 4.93 -14.39 -0.45
CA GLY A 145 5.42 -14.20 -1.82
C GLY A 145 6.57 -13.19 -1.90
N SER A 146 6.55 -12.15 -1.07
CA SER A 146 7.57 -11.11 -1.03
C SER A 146 8.93 -11.62 -0.52
N LEU A 147 8.94 -12.62 0.36
CA LEU A 147 10.18 -13.24 0.87
C LEU A 147 10.96 -13.95 -0.25
N ILE A 148 10.28 -14.40 -1.28
CA ILE A 148 10.90 -15.03 -2.46
C ILE A 148 11.18 -13.97 -3.52
N LEU A 149 10.20 -13.13 -3.83
CA LEU A 149 10.28 -12.14 -4.90
C LEU A 149 11.30 -11.03 -4.59
N GLY A 150 11.41 -10.62 -3.33
CA GLY A 150 12.33 -9.55 -2.91
C GLY A 150 13.78 -9.86 -3.20
N PRO A 151 14.37 -10.96 -2.65
CA PRO A 151 15.74 -11.34 -2.94
C PRO A 151 16.00 -11.63 -4.44
N LEU A 152 15.01 -12.23 -5.12
CA LEU A 152 15.11 -12.52 -6.55
C LEU A 152 15.25 -11.23 -7.37
N LEU A 153 14.37 -10.26 -7.19
CA LEU A 153 14.42 -8.98 -7.90
C LEU A 153 15.67 -8.17 -7.52
N TYR A 154 16.08 -8.24 -6.25
CA TYR A 154 17.29 -7.58 -5.81
C TYR A 154 18.54 -8.13 -6.52
N ALA A 155 18.60 -9.45 -6.77
CA ALA A 155 19.70 -10.07 -7.47
C ALA A 155 19.84 -9.59 -8.93
N TYR A 156 18.74 -9.27 -9.60
CA TYR A 156 18.73 -8.81 -10.99
C TYR A 156 18.85 -7.29 -11.17
N GLY A 157 18.22 -6.51 -10.31
CA GLY A 157 18.09 -5.06 -10.51
C GLY A 157 18.32 -4.21 -9.26
N GLY A 158 18.88 -4.80 -8.20
CA GLY A 158 19.21 -4.09 -6.97
C GLY A 158 17.99 -3.48 -6.25
N LEU A 159 18.26 -2.48 -5.41
CA LEU A 159 17.23 -1.79 -4.63
C LEU A 159 16.24 -1.02 -5.53
N GLN A 160 16.72 -0.52 -6.66
CA GLN A 160 15.91 0.22 -7.63
C GLN A 160 14.76 -0.63 -8.17
N ALA A 161 15.03 -1.90 -8.54
CA ALA A 161 14.00 -2.82 -9.06
C ALA A 161 12.87 -3.06 -8.05
N LEU A 162 13.19 -3.10 -6.76
CA LEU A 162 12.19 -3.27 -5.69
C LEU A 162 11.28 -2.06 -5.54
N PHE A 163 11.84 -0.86 -5.62
CA PHE A 163 11.03 0.36 -5.58
C PHE A 163 10.24 0.57 -6.88
N PHE A 164 10.75 0.17 -8.04
CA PHE A 164 9.96 0.12 -9.28
C PHE A 164 8.82 -0.88 -9.20
N LEU A 165 9.04 -2.06 -8.61
CA LEU A 165 7.95 -3.00 -8.32
C LEU A 165 6.90 -2.35 -7.42
N ALA A 166 7.30 -1.65 -6.35
CA ALA A 166 6.36 -0.96 -5.46
C ALA A 166 5.57 0.13 -6.22
N ALA A 167 6.21 0.89 -7.11
CA ALA A 167 5.52 1.85 -7.96
C ALA A 167 4.53 1.18 -8.91
N LEU A 168 4.93 0.08 -9.55
CA LEU A 168 4.09 -0.69 -10.47
C LEU A 168 2.87 -1.27 -9.76
N THR A 169 3.07 -1.91 -8.60
CA THR A 169 1.96 -2.46 -7.80
C THR A 169 1.05 -1.36 -7.28
N GLY A 170 1.60 -0.19 -6.90
CA GLY A 170 0.82 1.00 -6.57
C GLY A 170 -0.03 1.50 -7.74
N ALA A 171 0.55 1.54 -8.96
CA ALA A 171 -0.17 1.93 -10.17
C ALA A 171 -1.27 0.93 -10.53
N LEU A 172 -1.03 -0.38 -10.42
CA LEU A 172 -2.05 -1.40 -10.61
C LEU A 172 -3.20 -1.25 -9.60
N ALA A 173 -2.88 -0.99 -8.33
CA ALA A 173 -3.89 -0.71 -7.30
C ALA A 173 -4.70 0.56 -7.64
N LEU A 174 -4.04 1.62 -8.13
CA LEU A 174 -4.70 2.84 -8.57
C LEU A 174 -5.68 2.60 -9.73
N LEU A 175 -5.27 1.84 -10.73
CA LEU A 175 -6.13 1.44 -11.85
C LEU A 175 -7.34 0.63 -11.35
N LEU A 176 -7.13 -0.34 -10.45
CA LEU A 176 -8.23 -1.09 -9.85
C LEU A 176 -9.22 -0.17 -9.12
N VAL A 177 -8.73 0.80 -8.35
CA VAL A 177 -9.61 1.78 -7.66
C VAL A 177 -10.37 2.63 -8.67
N CYS A 178 -9.72 3.11 -9.75
CA CYS A 178 -10.36 3.95 -10.74
C CYS A 178 -11.48 3.23 -11.50
N PHE A 179 -11.25 1.98 -11.91
CA PHE A 179 -12.15 1.26 -12.81
C PHE A 179 -13.13 0.33 -12.09
N VAL A 180 -12.77 -0.21 -10.93
CA VAL A 180 -13.55 -1.27 -10.27
C VAL A 180 -14.34 -0.75 -9.06
N LEU A 181 -13.85 0.29 -8.36
CA LEU A 181 -14.57 0.86 -7.22
C LEU A 181 -15.68 1.82 -7.71
N PRO A 182 -16.96 1.58 -7.35
CA PRO A 182 -18.05 2.50 -7.69
C PRO A 182 -17.81 3.87 -7.05
N SER A 183 -18.13 4.93 -7.78
CA SER A 183 -18.17 6.29 -7.20
C SER A 183 -19.35 6.39 -6.24
N ALA A 184 -19.18 7.08 -5.11
CA ALA A 184 -20.17 7.19 -4.03
C ALA A 184 -21.57 7.75 -4.41
N GLY A 185 -21.84 8.00 -5.69
CA GLY A 185 -23.14 8.45 -6.20
C GLY A 185 -24.09 7.35 -6.66
N SER A 186 -23.65 6.09 -6.77
CA SER A 186 -24.49 5.01 -7.33
C SER A 186 -25.10 4.07 -6.29
N ALA A 187 -24.72 4.19 -5.02
CA ALA A 187 -25.20 3.30 -3.95
C ALA A 187 -26.47 3.78 -3.22
N MET A 188 -26.99 4.97 -3.57
CA MET A 188 -28.24 5.52 -2.98
C MET A 188 -29.42 5.57 -3.96
N ALA A 189 -29.36 4.82 -5.05
CA ALA A 189 -30.43 4.78 -6.07
C ALA A 189 -30.98 3.35 -6.26
N ASP A 190 -31.32 2.69 -5.17
CA ASP A 190 -32.30 1.58 -5.21
C ASP A 190 -33.22 1.71 -4.00
N PRO A 191 -34.54 1.87 -4.26
CA PRO A 191 -35.58 1.98 -3.22
C PRO A 191 -35.83 0.64 -2.52
#